data_6021a788f0d160525e099853202f3f8e
#
_entry.id   6021a788f0d160525e099853202f3f8e
#
_cell.length_a   1.000
_cell.length_b   1.000
_cell.length_c   1.000
_cell.angle_alpha   90.00
_cell.angle_beta   90.00
_cell.angle_gamma   90.00
#
_symmetry.space_group_name_H-M   'P 1'
#
loop_
_entity.id
_entity.type
_entity.pdbx_description
1 polymer ?
#
loop_
_entity_poly.entity_id
_entity_poly.type
_entity_poly.pdbx_seq_one_letter_code
_entity_poly.pdbx_strand_id
1 'polypeptide(L)'
;LFPATTGTERVLTMTYMTIPDSTWPDGENHKNTVTATGDGTSKNASDSYILKEHEISKSVENGNATIDGMPAYKFKIYLRGVDTDTLEIHDIFDPDLFEIVTTDSNSYNNAQFGAGDEYWDADNGANGSSNGGTLTVTPTKTGATFSIKNVATKSGGAYYSWYSIRYYLKVKDAEALKKIQQEAAKNPDHTTKIGNTAEWEGKSTGEVSVDYKVNPLTKTETGSPNKLNHYTSTFTVVVNPDKLQLNGGNDLTVTDTFSDAMEL
;
A
#
# COMPACT_ATOMS: atom_id res chain seq x y z
N LEU A 1 -39.67 -34.11 -20.26
CA LEU A 1 -40.78 -34.84 -19.67
C LEU A 1 -40.28 -36.24 -19.28
N PHE A 2 -40.28 -36.52 -17.99
CA PHE A 2 -39.94 -37.86 -17.46
C PHE A 2 -41.22 -38.67 -17.40
N PRO A 3 -41.27 -39.88 -17.99
CA PRO A 3 -42.47 -40.69 -17.91
C PRO A 3 -42.77 -41.13 -16.49
N ALA A 4 -43.98 -40.95 -16.05
CA ALA A 4 -44.47 -41.50 -14.80
C ALA A 4 -44.42 -43.03 -14.86
N THR A 5 -43.63 -43.64 -13.96
CA THR A 5 -43.65 -45.10 -13.77
C THR A 5 -44.26 -45.38 -12.42
N THR A 6 -45.35 -46.10 -12.42
CA THR A 6 -45.99 -46.56 -11.16
C THR A 6 -45.08 -47.56 -10.47
N GLY A 7 -44.74 -47.31 -9.20
CA GLY A 7 -44.31 -48.34 -8.27
C GLY A 7 -42.83 -48.40 -7.89
N THR A 8 -41.98 -47.43 -8.28
CA THR A 8 -40.59 -47.32 -7.76
C THR A 8 -40.20 -45.86 -7.52
N GLU A 9 -39.80 -45.55 -6.30
CA GLU A 9 -39.17 -44.26 -5.97
C GLU A 9 -37.87 -44.11 -6.80
N ARG A 10 -37.76 -43.02 -7.54
CA ARG A 10 -36.54 -42.68 -8.32
C ARG A 10 -35.98 -41.36 -7.85
N VAL A 11 -34.67 -41.35 -7.67
CA VAL A 11 -33.90 -40.10 -7.45
C VAL A 11 -33.31 -39.67 -8.78
N LEU A 12 -33.61 -38.45 -9.21
CA LEU A 12 -32.94 -37.80 -10.32
C LEU A 12 -31.98 -36.76 -9.79
N THR A 13 -30.70 -36.90 -10.13
CA THR A 13 -29.68 -35.89 -9.83
C THR A 13 -29.31 -35.18 -11.12
N MET A 14 -29.39 -33.87 -11.08
CA MET A 14 -28.91 -32.99 -12.16
C MET A 14 -27.77 -32.12 -11.63
N THR A 15 -26.62 -32.17 -12.31
CA THR A 15 -25.48 -31.31 -12.02
C THR A 15 -25.23 -30.39 -13.21
N TYR A 16 -25.13 -29.09 -12.97
CA TYR A 16 -24.83 -28.11 -14.01
C TYR A 16 -24.00 -26.97 -13.42
N MET A 17 -23.26 -26.30 -14.29
CA MET A 17 -22.51 -25.09 -13.91
C MET A 17 -23.24 -23.87 -14.43
N THR A 18 -23.27 -22.81 -13.67
CA THR A 18 -23.68 -21.48 -14.09
C THR A 18 -22.46 -20.57 -14.05
N ILE A 19 -22.32 -19.76 -15.10
CA ILE A 19 -21.28 -18.74 -15.18
C ILE A 19 -21.98 -17.40 -14.97
N PRO A 20 -21.50 -16.53 -14.04
CA PRO A 20 -21.99 -15.18 -13.90
C PRO A 20 -21.90 -14.41 -15.22
N ASP A 21 -22.87 -13.63 -15.55
CA ASP A 21 -22.79 -12.62 -16.61
C ASP A 21 -21.84 -11.51 -16.15
N SER A 22 -21.03 -10.97 -17.04
CA SER A 22 -20.11 -9.86 -16.76
C SER A 22 -20.78 -8.57 -16.28
N THR A 23 -22.11 -8.50 -16.35
CA THR A 23 -22.93 -7.38 -15.87
C THR A 23 -23.40 -7.55 -14.43
N TRP A 24 -23.10 -8.68 -13.77
CA TRP A 24 -23.56 -8.92 -12.40
C TRP A 24 -22.70 -8.16 -11.41
N PRO A 25 -23.29 -7.33 -10.55
CA PRO A 25 -22.55 -6.57 -9.56
C PRO A 25 -21.92 -7.50 -8.51
N ASP A 26 -20.69 -7.19 -8.12
CA ASP A 26 -20.02 -7.79 -6.98
C ASP A 26 -20.83 -7.57 -5.68
N GLY A 27 -20.81 -8.56 -4.78
CA GLY A 27 -21.45 -8.45 -3.47
C GLY A 27 -22.95 -8.73 -3.46
N GLU A 28 -23.60 -8.88 -4.62
CA GLU A 28 -25.02 -9.23 -4.67
C GLU A 28 -25.27 -10.72 -4.47
N ASN A 29 -26.42 -11.03 -3.87
CA ASN A 29 -26.86 -12.40 -3.64
C ASN A 29 -27.58 -12.95 -4.88
N HIS A 30 -26.95 -13.90 -5.54
CA HIS A 30 -27.49 -14.58 -6.73
C HIS A 30 -28.21 -15.85 -6.35
N LYS A 31 -29.53 -15.82 -6.48
CA LYS A 31 -30.39 -16.94 -6.14
C LYS A 31 -30.71 -17.80 -7.35
N ASN A 32 -30.42 -19.09 -7.28
CA ASN A 32 -30.86 -20.09 -8.25
C ASN A 32 -32.05 -20.87 -7.67
N THR A 33 -33.10 -20.99 -8.44
CA THR A 33 -34.34 -21.70 -8.01
C THR A 33 -34.69 -22.76 -9.04
N VAL A 34 -34.90 -23.99 -8.57
CA VAL A 34 -35.41 -25.10 -9.36
C VAL A 34 -36.85 -25.38 -8.95
N THR A 35 -37.70 -25.51 -9.92
CA THR A 35 -39.11 -25.87 -9.75
C THR A 35 -39.36 -27.25 -10.31
N ALA A 36 -39.87 -28.16 -9.52
CA ALA A 36 -40.35 -29.45 -9.97
C ALA A 36 -41.90 -29.46 -9.95
N THR A 37 -42.51 -29.81 -11.05
CA THR A 37 -43.99 -29.87 -11.17
C THR A 37 -44.40 -31.30 -11.51
N GLY A 38 -45.35 -31.85 -10.76
CA GLY A 38 -45.96 -33.16 -11.01
C GLY A 38 -47.31 -33.26 -10.33
N ASP A 39 -48.23 -34.01 -10.90
CA ASP A 39 -49.60 -34.31 -10.38
C ASP A 39 -50.36 -33.05 -9.91
N GLY A 40 -50.26 -31.97 -10.68
CA GLY A 40 -50.90 -30.69 -10.37
C GLY A 40 -50.30 -29.92 -9.20
N THR A 41 -49.15 -30.38 -8.66
CA THR A 41 -48.41 -29.70 -7.57
C THR A 41 -47.04 -29.26 -8.04
N SER A 42 -46.55 -28.12 -7.50
CA SER A 42 -45.19 -27.63 -7.74
C SER A 42 -44.43 -27.53 -6.42
N LYS A 43 -43.16 -27.91 -6.44
CA LYS A 43 -42.22 -27.75 -5.35
C LYS A 43 -40.99 -26.98 -5.86
N ASN A 44 -40.55 -26.03 -5.08
CA ASN A 44 -39.35 -25.21 -5.34
C ASN A 44 -38.26 -25.55 -4.35
N ALA A 45 -37.04 -25.60 -4.83
CA ALA A 45 -35.82 -25.58 -4.06
C ALA A 45 -34.93 -24.49 -4.61
N SER A 46 -34.28 -23.76 -3.72
CA SER A 46 -33.35 -22.70 -4.11
C SER A 46 -32.14 -22.68 -3.25
N ASP A 47 -31.04 -22.30 -3.86
CA ASP A 47 -29.79 -21.98 -3.17
C ASP A 47 -29.24 -20.69 -3.76
N SER A 48 -28.33 -20.04 -3.03
CA SER A 48 -27.78 -18.76 -3.43
C SER A 48 -26.28 -18.67 -3.13
N TYR A 49 -25.59 -17.90 -3.93
CA TYR A 49 -24.21 -17.53 -3.66
C TYR A 49 -24.03 -16.03 -3.85
N ILE A 50 -23.01 -15.50 -3.20
CA ILE A 50 -22.64 -14.10 -3.29
C ILE A 50 -21.31 -14.07 -4.06
N LEU A 51 -21.25 -13.31 -5.15
CA LEU A 51 -19.97 -12.96 -5.77
C LEU A 51 -19.16 -12.18 -4.76
N LYS A 52 -17.92 -12.60 -4.54
CA LYS A 52 -17.03 -11.89 -3.62
C LYS A 52 -16.73 -10.52 -4.21
N GLU A 53 -16.95 -9.51 -3.42
CA GLU A 53 -16.52 -8.16 -3.78
C GLU A 53 -14.99 -8.07 -3.66
N HIS A 54 -14.35 -7.67 -4.76
CA HIS A 54 -12.93 -7.33 -4.75
C HIS A 54 -12.76 -5.95 -4.11
N GLU A 55 -11.96 -5.87 -3.07
CA GLU A 55 -11.64 -4.62 -2.38
C GLU A 55 -10.13 -4.43 -2.35
N ILE A 56 -9.70 -3.20 -2.65
CA ILE A 56 -8.32 -2.76 -2.48
C ILE A 56 -8.28 -1.54 -1.59
N SER A 57 -7.34 -1.52 -0.64
CA SER A 57 -7.04 -0.34 0.17
C SER A 57 -5.55 -0.18 0.36
N LYS A 58 -5.12 1.04 0.73
CA LYS A 58 -3.71 1.38 0.91
C LYS A 58 -3.52 2.25 2.13
N SER A 59 -2.40 2.07 2.81
CA SER A 59 -2.03 2.87 3.99
C SER A 59 -0.52 3.07 4.05
N VAL A 60 -0.11 4.11 4.79
CA VAL A 60 1.28 4.32 5.20
C VAL A 60 1.52 3.54 6.49
N GLU A 61 2.55 2.68 6.54
CA GLU A 61 2.98 2.00 7.76
C GLU A 61 4.12 2.74 8.47
N ASN A 62 5.03 3.35 7.71
CA ASN A 62 6.11 4.19 8.26
C ASN A 62 6.42 5.32 7.27
N GLY A 63 6.28 6.55 7.74
CA GLY A 63 6.56 7.76 6.96
C GLY A 63 8.02 8.23 7.00
N ASN A 64 8.91 7.61 7.79
CA ASN A 64 10.29 8.06 8.00
C ASN A 64 11.24 6.87 8.15
N ALA A 65 11.83 6.44 7.05
CA ALA A 65 12.91 5.46 7.03
C ALA A 65 14.07 5.97 6.16
N THR A 66 15.23 5.36 6.30
CA THR A 66 16.39 5.61 5.44
C THR A 66 16.90 4.26 4.95
N ILE A 67 17.01 4.10 3.63
CA ILE A 67 17.54 2.91 2.98
C ILE A 67 18.62 3.37 1.99
N ASP A 68 19.80 2.82 2.05
CA ASP A 68 20.99 3.24 1.26
C ASP A 68 21.27 4.74 1.33
N GLY A 69 21.01 5.36 2.49
CA GLY A 69 21.18 6.80 2.69
C GLY A 69 20.09 7.68 2.08
N MET A 70 19.06 7.10 1.46
CA MET A 70 17.93 7.82 0.86
C MET A 70 16.67 7.69 1.70
N PRO A 71 15.81 8.75 1.75
CA PRO A 71 14.49 8.66 2.38
C PRO A 71 13.66 7.54 1.76
N ALA A 72 12.95 6.81 2.61
CA ALA A 72 12.09 5.71 2.22
C ALA A 72 10.79 5.69 3.05
N TYR A 73 9.71 5.27 2.44
CA TYR A 73 8.36 5.30 2.99
C TYR A 73 7.73 3.94 2.88
N LYS A 74 7.26 3.38 3.99
CA LYS A 74 6.65 2.06 4.00
C LYS A 74 5.16 2.14 3.75
N PHE A 75 4.70 1.48 2.69
CA PHE A 75 3.30 1.34 2.32
C PHE A 75 2.83 -0.10 2.50
N LYS A 76 1.52 -0.21 2.71
CA LYS A 76 0.80 -1.48 2.71
C LYS A 76 -0.41 -1.37 1.80
N ILE A 77 -0.51 -2.29 0.85
CA ILE A 77 -1.72 -2.55 0.05
C ILE A 77 -2.43 -3.74 0.70
N TYR A 78 -3.74 -3.66 0.80
CA TYR A 78 -4.60 -4.66 1.40
C TYR A 78 -5.66 -5.08 0.41
N LEU A 79 -5.84 -6.39 0.21
CA LEU A 79 -6.72 -7.00 -0.78
C LEU A 79 -7.73 -7.92 -0.11
N ARG A 80 -9.02 -7.82 -0.48
CA ARG A 80 -10.08 -8.74 -0.09
C ARG A 80 -10.79 -9.27 -1.33
N GLY A 81 -11.51 -10.38 -1.14
CA GLY A 81 -12.28 -11.01 -2.22
C GLY A 81 -11.43 -11.80 -3.21
N VAL A 82 -10.12 -11.95 -2.99
CA VAL A 82 -9.25 -12.74 -3.87
C VAL A 82 -9.80 -14.15 -4.04
N ASP A 83 -9.96 -14.57 -5.30
CA ASP A 83 -10.52 -15.85 -5.72
C ASP A 83 -9.76 -16.50 -6.89
N THR A 84 -8.58 -15.98 -7.19
CA THR A 84 -7.69 -16.43 -8.26
C THR A 84 -6.29 -16.75 -7.73
N ASP A 85 -5.58 -17.64 -8.41
CA ASP A 85 -4.21 -18.05 -8.07
C ASP A 85 -3.14 -17.08 -8.62
N THR A 86 -3.56 -16.05 -9.36
CA THR A 86 -2.69 -15.00 -9.91
C THR A 86 -3.29 -13.63 -9.64
N LEU A 87 -2.44 -12.66 -9.25
CA LEU A 87 -2.84 -11.28 -9.05
C LEU A 87 -1.91 -10.34 -9.80
N GLU A 88 -2.46 -9.25 -10.32
CA GLU A 88 -1.71 -8.14 -10.90
C GLU A 88 -2.22 -6.84 -10.31
N ILE A 89 -1.36 -6.14 -9.56
CA ILE A 89 -1.67 -4.89 -8.89
C ILE A 89 -0.73 -3.81 -9.42
N HIS A 90 -1.30 -2.69 -9.85
CA HIS A 90 -0.55 -1.53 -10.33
C HIS A 90 -0.37 -0.53 -9.20
N ASP A 91 0.89 -0.23 -8.86
CA ASP A 91 1.25 0.81 -7.90
C ASP A 91 1.70 2.05 -8.67
N ILE A 92 1.06 3.19 -8.41
CA ILE A 92 1.19 4.41 -9.20
C ILE A 92 1.89 5.47 -8.36
N PHE A 93 3.09 5.85 -8.79
CA PHE A 93 3.94 6.88 -8.20
C PHE A 93 4.85 7.45 -9.31
N ASP A 94 5.61 8.49 -9.01
CA ASP A 94 6.58 9.06 -9.95
C ASP A 94 7.86 8.19 -10.01
N PRO A 95 8.08 7.39 -11.09
CA PRO A 95 9.24 6.51 -11.20
C PRO A 95 10.55 7.24 -11.52
N ASP A 96 10.48 8.53 -11.82
CA ASP A 96 11.68 9.36 -11.97
C ASP A 96 12.25 9.81 -10.61
N LEU A 97 11.38 9.80 -9.58
CA LEU A 97 11.74 10.19 -8.22
C LEU A 97 11.89 9.00 -7.26
N PHE A 98 11.16 7.92 -7.49
CA PHE A 98 11.05 6.79 -6.56
C PHE A 98 11.26 5.44 -7.21
N GLU A 99 11.63 4.47 -6.38
CA GLU A 99 11.68 3.05 -6.73
C GLU A 99 11.20 2.18 -5.56
N ILE A 100 10.67 1.00 -5.87
CA ILE A 100 10.33 0.00 -4.86
C ILE A 100 11.57 -0.79 -4.47
N VAL A 101 11.82 -0.94 -3.17
CA VAL A 101 12.93 -1.74 -2.65
C VAL A 101 12.64 -3.22 -2.84
N THR A 102 13.48 -3.90 -3.61
CA THR A 102 13.33 -5.33 -3.94
C THR A 102 14.55 -6.17 -3.55
N THR A 103 15.70 -5.53 -3.30
CA THR A 103 16.97 -6.19 -3.02
C THR A 103 17.78 -5.39 -1.98
N ASP A 104 17.35 -5.41 -0.73
CA ASP A 104 18.09 -4.84 0.39
C ASP A 104 18.73 -5.97 1.20
N SER A 105 19.89 -5.71 1.81
CA SER A 105 20.58 -6.65 2.71
C SER A 105 19.74 -7.00 3.95
N ASN A 106 18.89 -6.07 4.38
CA ASN A 106 17.83 -6.34 5.34
C ASN A 106 16.57 -6.75 4.58
N SER A 107 16.29 -8.04 4.54
CA SER A 107 15.15 -8.60 3.81
C SER A 107 13.78 -8.03 4.22
N TYR A 108 13.66 -7.49 5.44
CA TYR A 108 12.44 -6.78 5.89
C TYR A 108 12.16 -5.48 5.12
N ASN A 109 13.16 -4.92 4.45
CA ASN A 109 12.99 -3.73 3.61
C ASN A 109 12.47 -4.08 2.21
N ASN A 110 12.62 -5.31 1.77
CA ASN A 110 12.17 -5.75 0.46
C ASN A 110 10.64 -5.84 0.40
N ALA A 111 10.09 -5.69 -0.81
CA ALA A 111 8.66 -5.90 -1.03
C ALA A 111 8.26 -7.33 -0.68
N GLN A 112 7.14 -7.49 0.03
CA GLN A 112 6.64 -8.76 0.54
C GLN A 112 5.15 -8.89 0.27
N PHE A 113 4.71 -10.12 -0.03
CA PHE A 113 3.30 -10.47 -0.16
C PHE A 113 2.93 -11.55 0.85
N GLY A 114 1.79 -11.45 1.49
CA GLY A 114 1.35 -12.42 2.49
C GLY A 114 -0.17 -12.56 2.57
N ALA A 115 -0.59 -13.62 3.23
CA ALA A 115 -1.96 -14.07 3.33
C ALA A 115 -2.44 -14.14 4.78
N GLY A 116 -3.61 -13.58 5.05
CA GLY A 116 -4.26 -13.66 6.36
C GLY A 116 -3.42 -13.06 7.49
N ASP A 117 -3.56 -13.62 8.68
CA ASP A 117 -2.82 -13.21 9.88
C ASP A 117 -1.44 -13.89 9.99
N GLU A 118 -1.06 -14.70 8.99
CA GLU A 118 0.23 -15.35 8.98
C GLU A 118 1.33 -14.32 8.77
N TYR A 119 2.29 -14.36 9.67
CA TYR A 119 3.42 -13.46 9.65
C TYR A 119 4.29 -13.70 8.43
N TRP A 120 4.69 -12.61 7.83
CA TRP A 120 5.66 -12.48 6.78
C TRP A 120 6.98 -13.04 7.23
N ASP A 121 7.43 -14.08 6.56
CA ASP A 121 8.78 -14.53 6.75
C ASP A 121 9.70 -13.55 6.00
N ALA A 122 10.62 -12.91 6.72
CA ALA A 122 11.52 -11.91 6.18
C ALA A 122 12.43 -12.43 5.06
N ASP A 123 12.58 -13.76 4.98
CA ASP A 123 13.43 -14.41 3.98
C ASP A 123 12.80 -14.45 2.58
N ASN A 124 11.56 -13.98 2.42
CA ASN A 124 10.80 -14.06 1.19
C ASN A 124 10.60 -12.68 0.55
N GLY A 125 11.67 -12.00 0.19
CA GLY A 125 11.63 -10.74 -0.53
C GLY A 125 11.04 -10.84 -1.94
N ALA A 126 10.95 -9.70 -2.62
CA ALA A 126 10.52 -9.62 -4.01
C ALA A 126 11.37 -10.56 -4.89
N ASN A 127 10.72 -11.29 -5.80
CA ASN A 127 11.25 -12.41 -6.58
C ASN A 127 11.46 -13.71 -5.79
N GLY A 128 10.92 -13.82 -4.57
CA GLY A 128 10.89 -15.04 -3.77
C GLY A 128 9.47 -15.52 -3.48
N SER A 129 9.35 -16.72 -2.90
CA SER A 129 8.10 -17.23 -2.35
C SER A 129 7.82 -16.54 -1.02
N SER A 130 6.61 -16.05 -0.80
CA SER A 130 6.12 -15.61 0.50
C SER A 130 5.04 -16.55 1.01
N ASN A 131 4.60 -16.39 2.26
CA ASN A 131 3.49 -17.17 2.80
C ASN A 131 2.17 -16.98 2.02
N GLY A 132 2.12 -16.06 1.08
CA GLY A 132 0.94 -15.79 0.26
C GLY A 132 1.07 -16.20 -1.21
N GLY A 133 2.29 -16.46 -1.70
CA GLY A 133 2.57 -16.74 -3.11
C GLY A 133 3.95 -16.27 -3.55
N THR A 134 4.21 -16.28 -4.85
CA THR A 134 5.46 -15.76 -5.43
C THR A 134 5.23 -14.35 -5.96
N LEU A 135 5.93 -13.37 -5.38
CA LEU A 135 5.85 -11.96 -5.75
C LEU A 135 6.96 -11.59 -6.73
N THR A 136 6.59 -10.90 -7.80
CA THR A 136 7.52 -10.24 -8.73
C THR A 136 7.14 -8.76 -8.83
N VAL A 137 8.12 -7.86 -8.74
CA VAL A 137 7.93 -6.42 -8.91
C VAL A 137 8.56 -5.99 -10.24
N THR A 138 7.77 -5.39 -11.12
CA THR A 138 8.22 -4.92 -12.43
C THR A 138 8.00 -3.41 -12.52
N PRO A 139 9.08 -2.60 -12.69
CA PRO A 139 8.94 -1.16 -12.92
C PRO A 139 8.13 -0.86 -14.19
N THR A 140 7.34 0.20 -14.14
CA THR A 140 6.55 0.72 -15.26
C THR A 140 6.83 2.20 -15.48
N LYS A 141 6.19 2.80 -16.51
CA LYS A 141 6.30 4.24 -16.77
C LYS A 141 5.56 5.11 -15.76
N THR A 142 4.69 4.53 -14.96
CA THR A 142 3.83 5.23 -13.98
C THR A 142 4.00 4.69 -12.57
N GLY A 143 5.02 3.87 -12.32
CA GLY A 143 5.26 3.26 -11.02
C GLY A 143 5.78 1.85 -11.11
N ALA A 144 5.03 0.86 -10.63
CA ALA A 144 5.40 -0.56 -10.69
C ALA A 144 4.16 -1.47 -10.76
N THR A 145 4.37 -2.69 -11.26
CA THR A 145 3.38 -3.77 -11.19
C THR A 145 3.87 -4.84 -10.22
N PHE A 146 3.02 -5.21 -9.27
CA PHE A 146 3.17 -6.39 -8.44
C PHE A 146 2.44 -7.55 -9.09
N SER A 147 3.19 -8.54 -9.55
CA SER A 147 2.63 -9.79 -10.10
C SER A 147 2.83 -10.91 -9.09
N ILE A 148 1.73 -11.54 -8.66
CA ILE A 148 1.74 -12.64 -7.69
C ILE A 148 1.24 -13.91 -8.40
N LYS A 149 1.94 -15.01 -8.19
CA LYS A 149 1.57 -16.36 -8.66
C LYS A 149 1.48 -17.32 -7.51
N ASN A 150 0.67 -18.37 -7.67
CA ASN A 150 0.45 -19.41 -6.66
C ASN A 150 -0.05 -18.78 -5.34
N VAL A 151 -1.07 -17.92 -5.45
CA VAL A 151 -1.67 -17.28 -4.28
C VAL A 151 -2.12 -18.34 -3.28
N ALA A 152 -1.64 -18.21 -2.03
CA ALA A 152 -1.87 -19.23 -1.02
C ALA A 152 -3.35 -19.36 -0.68
N THR A 153 -3.77 -20.60 -0.44
CA THR A 153 -5.10 -20.95 0.05
C THR A 153 -5.02 -21.66 1.40
N LYS A 154 -6.11 -21.64 2.14
CA LYS A 154 -6.27 -22.41 3.37
C LYS A 154 -6.37 -23.91 3.05
N SER A 155 -6.19 -24.75 4.09
CA SER A 155 -6.50 -26.16 3.99
C SER A 155 -7.93 -26.36 3.46
N GLY A 156 -8.07 -27.16 2.39
CA GLY A 156 -9.35 -27.31 1.67
C GLY A 156 -9.53 -26.39 0.47
N GLY A 157 -8.53 -25.60 0.09
CA GLY A 157 -8.49 -24.81 -1.16
C GLY A 157 -9.24 -23.48 -1.11
N ALA A 158 -9.78 -23.07 0.04
CA ALA A 158 -10.41 -21.75 0.17
C ALA A 158 -9.35 -20.66 0.28
N TYR A 159 -9.55 -19.52 -0.40
CA TYR A 159 -8.70 -18.35 -0.26
C TYR A 159 -8.82 -17.73 1.14
N TYR A 160 -7.76 -17.02 1.55
CA TYR A 160 -7.79 -16.24 2.79
C TYR A 160 -8.79 -15.08 2.66
N SER A 161 -9.30 -14.61 3.80
CA SER A 161 -10.20 -13.47 3.83
C SER A 161 -9.55 -12.16 3.40
N TRP A 162 -8.22 -12.11 3.43
CA TRP A 162 -7.43 -10.98 2.97
C TRP A 162 -5.99 -11.37 2.65
N TYR A 163 -5.36 -10.54 1.81
CA TYR A 163 -3.95 -10.56 1.47
C TYR A 163 -3.38 -9.16 1.58
N SER A 164 -2.07 -9.02 1.65
CA SER A 164 -1.47 -7.70 1.56
C SER A 164 -0.07 -7.71 0.96
N ILE A 165 0.32 -6.57 0.39
CA ILE A 165 1.66 -6.28 -0.09
C ILE A 165 2.23 -5.19 0.83
N ARG A 166 3.44 -5.41 1.37
CA ARG A 166 4.21 -4.41 2.13
C ARG A 166 5.49 -4.13 1.39
N TYR A 167 5.85 -2.87 1.28
CA TYR A 167 7.04 -2.47 0.55
C TYR A 167 7.50 -1.08 0.98
N TYR A 168 8.78 -0.79 0.74
CA TYR A 168 9.30 0.55 0.83
C TYR A 168 9.36 1.18 -0.56
N LEU A 169 8.85 2.40 -0.65
CA LEU A 169 9.05 3.33 -1.74
C LEU A 169 10.23 4.22 -1.35
N LYS A 170 11.37 4.04 -1.99
CA LYS A 170 12.62 4.75 -1.68
C LYS A 170 12.87 5.83 -2.73
N VAL A 171 13.39 6.98 -2.30
CA VAL A 171 13.91 7.99 -3.23
C VAL A 171 15.05 7.37 -4.02
N LYS A 172 14.97 7.47 -5.34
CA LYS A 172 15.78 6.70 -6.28
C LYS A 172 17.28 7.00 -6.18
N ASP A 173 17.62 8.30 -6.12
CA ASP A 173 18.99 8.77 -6.07
C ASP A 173 19.09 10.22 -5.56
N ALA A 174 20.30 10.76 -5.53
CA ALA A 174 20.56 12.11 -5.05
C ALA A 174 19.92 13.22 -5.91
N GLU A 175 19.75 12.99 -7.22
CA GLU A 175 19.12 13.97 -8.11
C GLU A 175 17.59 13.98 -7.88
N ALA A 176 16.98 12.83 -7.69
CA ALA A 176 15.58 12.71 -7.28
C ALA A 176 15.33 13.38 -5.90
N LEU A 177 16.21 13.13 -4.93
CA LEU A 177 16.15 13.78 -3.62
C LEU A 177 16.22 15.31 -3.75
N LYS A 178 17.13 15.82 -4.56
CA LYS A 178 17.26 17.25 -4.81
C LYS A 178 16.00 17.86 -5.41
N LYS A 179 15.35 17.19 -6.36
CA LYS A 179 14.08 17.64 -6.94
C LYS A 179 12.98 17.73 -5.87
N ILE A 180 12.85 16.70 -5.03
CA ILE A 180 11.86 16.67 -3.92
C ILE A 180 12.13 17.80 -2.92
N GLN A 181 13.40 18.02 -2.56
CA GLN A 181 13.81 19.09 -1.66
C GLN A 181 13.51 20.48 -2.24
N GLN A 182 13.80 20.69 -3.53
CA GLN A 182 13.48 21.94 -4.22
C GLN A 182 11.97 22.20 -4.27
N GLU A 183 11.16 21.16 -4.46
CA GLU A 183 9.71 21.30 -4.45
C GLU A 183 9.21 21.66 -3.05
N ALA A 184 9.68 20.97 -2.02
CA ALA A 184 9.34 21.29 -0.64
C ALA A 184 9.75 22.73 -0.25
N ALA A 185 10.93 23.18 -0.68
CA ALA A 185 11.46 24.51 -0.36
C ALA A 185 10.64 25.68 -0.97
N LYS A 186 9.86 25.42 -2.04
CA LYS A 186 8.97 26.43 -2.64
C LYS A 186 7.74 26.72 -1.79
N ASN A 187 7.32 25.75 -0.96
CA ASN A 187 6.13 25.89 -0.13
C ASN A 187 6.44 26.67 1.16
N PRO A 188 5.51 27.49 1.65
CA PRO A 188 5.72 28.33 2.85
C PRO A 188 6.05 27.52 4.12
N ASP A 189 5.54 26.30 4.23
CA ASP A 189 5.78 25.38 5.33
C ASP A 189 6.97 24.44 5.11
N HIS A 190 7.65 24.59 3.95
CA HIS A 190 8.77 23.77 3.50
C HIS A 190 8.44 22.26 3.42
N THR A 191 7.20 21.95 3.06
CA THR A 191 6.70 20.57 2.95
C THR A 191 6.22 20.27 1.54
N THR A 192 6.48 19.09 1.03
CA THR A 192 5.83 18.53 -0.16
C THR A 192 5.23 17.16 0.14
N LYS A 193 4.20 16.79 -0.59
CA LYS A 193 3.54 15.49 -0.44
C LYS A 193 4.10 14.48 -1.42
N ILE A 194 4.37 13.29 -0.91
CA ILE A 194 4.72 12.13 -1.71
C ILE A 194 3.48 11.26 -1.79
N GLY A 195 2.78 11.36 -2.92
CA GLY A 195 1.55 10.62 -3.19
C GLY A 195 1.81 9.25 -3.77
N ASN A 196 0.94 8.31 -3.46
CA ASN A 196 0.99 6.95 -3.99
C ASN A 196 -0.41 6.34 -4.03
N THR A 197 -0.77 5.71 -5.17
CA THR A 197 -2.07 5.08 -5.41
C THR A 197 -1.85 3.63 -5.84
N ALA A 198 -2.81 2.75 -5.61
CA ALA A 198 -2.76 1.40 -6.14
C ALA A 198 -4.09 1.05 -6.84
N GLU A 199 -4.00 0.21 -7.88
CA GLU A 199 -5.13 -0.27 -8.66
C GLU A 199 -5.11 -1.78 -8.81
N TRP A 200 -6.29 -2.37 -8.71
CA TRP A 200 -6.53 -3.80 -8.91
C TRP A 200 -7.92 -4.01 -9.52
N GLU A 201 -7.98 -4.70 -10.67
CA GLU A 201 -9.23 -5.02 -11.38
C GLU A 201 -10.17 -3.82 -11.56
N GLY A 202 -9.61 -2.69 -11.98
CA GLY A 202 -10.36 -1.47 -12.23
C GLY A 202 -10.78 -0.69 -10.97
N LYS A 203 -10.44 -1.17 -9.77
CA LYS A 203 -10.65 -0.45 -8.50
C LYS A 203 -9.38 0.26 -8.09
N SER A 204 -9.50 1.48 -7.58
CA SER A 204 -8.39 2.32 -7.11
C SER A 204 -8.51 2.62 -5.63
N THR A 205 -7.36 2.70 -4.94
CA THR A 205 -7.32 3.04 -3.49
C THR A 205 -7.59 4.52 -3.20
N GLY A 206 -7.58 5.38 -4.22
CA GLY A 206 -7.33 6.79 -4.01
C GLY A 206 -5.86 7.04 -3.60
N GLU A 207 -5.47 8.31 -3.56
CA GLU A 207 -4.11 8.69 -3.17
C GLU A 207 -3.93 8.63 -1.66
N VAL A 208 -2.85 7.97 -1.25
CA VAL A 208 -2.31 8.02 0.11
C VAL A 208 -0.98 8.76 0.07
N SER A 209 -0.75 9.73 0.96
CA SER A 209 0.44 10.56 0.91
C SER A 209 1.22 10.60 2.22
N VAL A 210 2.52 10.87 2.10
CA VAL A 210 3.44 11.17 3.20
C VAL A 210 4.01 12.56 2.99
N ASP A 211 4.13 13.34 4.06
CA ASP A 211 4.75 14.64 4.02
C ASP A 211 6.28 14.51 4.08
N TYR A 212 6.95 15.11 3.10
CA TYR A 212 8.40 15.31 3.13
C TYR A 212 8.70 16.76 3.46
N LYS A 213 9.40 16.98 4.57
CA LYS A 213 9.72 18.31 5.07
C LYS A 213 11.21 18.57 5.00
N VAL A 214 11.60 19.75 4.53
CA VAL A 214 12.97 20.25 4.59
C VAL A 214 13.14 21.29 5.68
N ASN A 215 14.31 21.31 6.31
CA ASN A 215 14.65 22.26 7.35
C ASN A 215 15.81 23.15 6.87
N PRO A 216 15.49 24.32 6.27
CA PRO A 216 16.54 25.24 5.82
C PRO A 216 17.31 25.87 6.98
N LEU A 217 16.70 25.90 8.16
CA LEU A 217 17.26 26.53 9.36
C LEU A 217 16.76 25.83 10.61
N THR A 218 17.64 25.53 11.54
CA THR A 218 17.26 25.07 12.88
C THR A 218 17.93 25.93 13.96
N LYS A 219 17.22 26.13 15.07
CA LYS A 219 17.75 26.81 16.25
C LYS A 219 17.38 25.99 17.47
N THR A 220 18.36 25.66 18.28
CA THR A 220 18.18 24.90 19.53
C THR A 220 18.83 25.63 20.68
N GLU A 221 18.18 25.64 21.84
CA GLU A 221 18.75 26.08 23.09
C GLU A 221 19.54 24.93 23.72
N THR A 222 20.78 25.21 24.13
CA THR A 222 21.65 24.29 24.87
C THR A 222 21.96 24.87 26.22
N GLY A 223 21.10 24.62 27.17
CA GLY A 223 21.28 25.07 28.56
C GLY A 223 20.38 26.24 28.92
N SER A 224 19.44 25.99 29.81
CA SER A 224 18.52 27.01 30.33
C SER A 224 19.22 27.94 31.32
N PRO A 225 18.85 29.22 31.41
CA PRO A 225 19.40 30.20 32.33
C PRO A 225 19.23 29.75 33.79
N ASN A 226 20.31 29.76 34.56
CA ASN A 226 20.27 29.49 35.98
C ASN A 226 21.44 30.22 36.72
N LYS A 227 21.45 30.17 38.05
CA LYS A 227 22.48 30.85 38.84
C LYS A 227 23.91 30.38 38.55
N LEU A 228 24.10 29.10 38.20
CA LEU A 228 25.41 28.52 37.96
C LEU A 228 26.04 29.01 36.65
N ASN A 229 25.25 29.35 35.68
CA ASN A 229 25.68 29.89 34.38
C ASN A 229 25.40 31.39 34.23
N HIS A 230 25.27 32.11 35.37
CA HIS A 230 25.01 33.56 35.37
C HIS A 230 23.78 34.01 34.55
N TYR A 231 22.75 33.15 34.52
CA TYR A 231 21.52 33.39 33.74
C TYR A 231 21.74 33.51 32.23
N THR A 232 22.77 32.88 31.69
CA THR A 232 23.03 32.83 30.25
C THR A 232 22.36 31.62 29.60
N SER A 233 21.90 31.78 28.39
CA SER A 233 21.46 30.69 27.48
C SER A 233 22.39 30.62 26.29
N THR A 234 22.67 29.40 25.84
CA THR A 234 23.42 29.18 24.63
C THR A 234 22.47 28.65 23.55
N PHE A 235 22.49 29.31 22.41
CA PHE A 235 21.71 28.86 21.24
C PHE A 235 22.66 28.38 20.15
N THR A 236 22.31 27.27 19.54
CA THR A 236 22.96 26.76 18.33
C THR A 236 22.05 26.96 17.15
N VAL A 237 22.53 27.67 16.15
CA VAL A 237 21.83 27.87 14.86
C VAL A 237 22.57 27.05 13.82
N VAL A 238 21.86 26.12 13.16
CA VAL A 238 22.38 25.38 12.04
C VAL A 238 21.68 25.84 10.77
N VAL A 239 22.44 26.39 9.85
CA VAL A 239 21.93 26.85 8.56
C VAL A 239 22.07 25.71 7.56
N ASN A 240 20.98 25.41 6.85
CA ASN A 240 20.95 24.41 5.78
C ASN A 240 21.38 23.00 6.23
N PRO A 241 20.81 22.45 7.32
CA PRO A 241 21.15 21.09 7.75
C PRO A 241 20.88 20.03 6.66
N ASP A 242 19.87 20.26 5.80
CA ASP A 242 19.47 19.34 4.73
C ASP A 242 20.26 19.56 3.41
N LYS A 243 21.28 20.42 3.45
CA LYS A 243 22.18 20.70 2.30
C LYS A 243 21.43 21.13 1.02
N LEU A 244 20.38 21.92 1.18
CA LEU A 244 19.61 22.48 0.08
C LEU A 244 20.44 23.48 -0.70
N GLN A 245 20.15 23.64 -2.00
CA GLN A 245 20.68 24.76 -2.78
C GLN A 245 19.87 26.01 -2.45
N LEU A 246 20.30 26.75 -1.44
CA LEU A 246 19.65 27.98 -1.02
C LEU A 246 20.07 29.16 -1.92
N ASN A 247 19.12 30.08 -2.13
CA ASN A 247 19.31 31.38 -2.78
C ASN A 247 20.08 31.32 -4.13
N GLY A 248 19.97 30.21 -4.87
CA GLY A 248 20.62 30.06 -6.17
C GLY A 248 22.15 30.25 -6.16
N GLY A 249 22.81 30.05 -5.02
CA GLY A 249 24.23 30.25 -4.83
C GLY A 249 24.66 31.69 -4.50
N ASN A 250 23.70 32.59 -4.22
CA ASN A 250 23.98 33.95 -3.73
C ASN A 250 24.21 33.94 -2.22
N ASP A 251 24.68 35.07 -1.69
CA ASP A 251 24.90 35.28 -0.25
C ASP A 251 23.59 35.07 0.54
N LEU A 252 23.72 34.43 1.70
CA LEU A 252 22.63 34.24 2.63
C LEU A 252 22.82 35.17 3.84
N THR A 253 21.73 35.81 4.25
CA THR A 253 21.67 36.59 5.49
C THR A 253 20.87 35.79 6.52
N VAL A 254 21.46 35.57 7.68
CA VAL A 254 20.81 34.98 8.85
C VAL A 254 20.58 36.07 9.87
N THR A 255 19.32 36.33 10.23
CA THR A 255 18.96 37.32 11.25
C THR A 255 18.43 36.58 12.46
N ASP A 256 19.01 36.85 13.63
CA ASP A 256 18.47 36.41 14.91
C ASP A 256 17.79 37.62 15.61
N THR A 257 16.55 37.43 16.02
CA THR A 257 15.80 38.45 16.74
C THR A 257 15.46 37.91 18.13
N PHE A 258 15.82 38.64 19.14
CA PHE A 258 15.52 38.32 20.52
C PHE A 258 14.80 39.51 21.19
N SER A 259 14.10 39.22 22.31
CA SER A 259 13.35 40.22 23.04
C SER A 259 14.24 41.27 23.69
N ASP A 260 13.71 42.46 23.94
CA ASP A 260 14.42 43.59 24.59
C ASP A 260 14.99 43.27 25.97
N ALA A 261 14.61 42.13 26.56
CA ALA A 261 15.12 41.63 27.84
C ALA A 261 16.38 40.75 27.72
N MET A 262 16.88 40.55 26.49
CA MET A 262 18.06 39.73 26.19
C MET A 262 19.17 40.61 25.61
N GLU A 263 20.42 40.36 26.03
CA GLU A 263 21.63 40.96 25.46
C GLU A 263 22.53 39.83 24.93
N LEU A 264 23.28 40.10 23.85
CA LEU A 264 24.28 39.21 23.26
C LEU A 264 25.61 39.27 24.07
#